data_23fdf52b3122b582d102914c6fbc687b
#
_entry.id   23fdf52b3122b582d102914c6fbc687b
#
_cell.length_a   1.000
_cell.length_b   1.000
_cell.length_c   1.000
_cell.angle_alpha   90.00
_cell.angle_beta   90.00
_cell.angle_gamma   90.00
#
_symmetry.space_group_name_H-M   'P 1'
#
loop_
_entity.id
_entity.type
_entity.pdbx_description
1 polymer ?
#
loop_
_entity_poly.entity_id
_entity_poly.type
_entity_poly.pdbx_seq_one_letter_code
_entity_poly.pdbx_strand_id
1 'polypeptide(L)'
;MTFKRIDLSQYIVTSLCFTCNNSCTICMLSGVKQKMSGIDLDYFRRVIEEIRDSGRFENLILSGAEVTTFDDLDHYVQAAASLGCFKKIQIQTNGRRLRDKEYLRHLIDQGINEFFISIHGLGAVHDAITRVQGSFRETMAGLKNLEAFDVNVISNTVLTKTNCHEAAQPIRILSQEKISEIHIWNYFPMEREDTKDFVVSMKEFGRLLPELSGFARSAGKALVLKSFPECLSVGEPVFFDSLFPVTVLPDRFWREFSECGFGRCFYREKGECQNRECWGLSSAYLHKYGDEKDLLRPITPSQPSPLEGEGKGGG
;
A
#
# COMPACT_ATOMS: atom_id res chain seq x y z
N MET A 1 -23.56 4.88 3.47
CA MET A 1 -22.57 5.11 2.38
C MET A 1 -21.79 3.83 2.20
N THR A 2 -21.80 3.27 1.00
CA THR A 2 -20.96 2.10 0.67
C THR A 2 -19.58 2.60 0.27
N PHE A 3 -18.57 2.30 1.08
CA PHE A 3 -17.19 2.57 0.73
C PHE A 3 -16.77 1.63 -0.42
N LYS A 4 -16.21 2.17 -1.50
CA LYS A 4 -15.58 1.36 -2.53
C LYS A 4 -14.17 1.00 -2.07
N ARG A 5 -13.82 -0.26 -2.18
CA ARG A 5 -12.49 -0.81 -1.91
C ARG A 5 -11.86 -1.32 -3.19
N ILE A 6 -10.54 -1.21 -3.32
CA ILE A 6 -9.80 -1.93 -4.35
C ILE A 6 -9.91 -3.44 -4.06
N ASP A 7 -10.29 -4.21 -5.07
CA ASP A 7 -10.14 -5.65 -5.05
C ASP A 7 -8.80 -6.05 -5.65
N LEU A 8 -7.80 -6.29 -4.81
CA LEU A 8 -6.45 -6.65 -5.25
C LEU A 8 -6.37 -8.01 -5.94
N SER A 9 -7.39 -8.87 -5.81
CA SER A 9 -7.45 -10.14 -6.55
C SER A 9 -7.53 -9.92 -8.07
N GLN A 10 -8.00 -8.73 -8.48
CA GLN A 10 -8.11 -8.33 -9.87
C GLN A 10 -6.87 -7.60 -10.42
N TYR A 11 -5.85 -7.44 -9.58
CA TYR A 11 -4.63 -6.72 -9.96
C TYR A 11 -3.44 -7.65 -10.14
N ILE A 12 -2.61 -7.34 -11.13
CA ILE A 12 -1.25 -7.86 -11.23
C ILE A 12 -0.25 -6.72 -11.11
N VAL A 13 0.85 -6.96 -10.41
CA VAL A 13 1.93 -5.99 -10.22
C VAL A 13 3.15 -6.39 -11.04
N THR A 14 3.73 -5.45 -11.76
CA THR A 14 5.01 -5.61 -12.45
C THR A 14 6.02 -4.58 -11.94
N SER A 15 7.26 -5.01 -11.68
CA SER A 15 8.32 -4.13 -11.19
C SER A 15 9.24 -3.73 -12.33
N LEU A 16 9.14 -2.44 -12.74
CA LEU A 16 9.81 -1.91 -13.91
C LEU A 16 11.25 -1.48 -13.65
N CYS A 17 11.50 -0.89 -12.48
CA CYS A 17 12.82 -0.31 -12.18
C CYS A 17 13.16 -0.40 -10.69
N PHE A 18 14.45 -0.29 -10.37
CA PHE A 18 14.95 -0.26 -8.99
C PHE A 18 15.76 1.00 -8.67
N THR A 19 15.67 2.03 -9.52
CA THR A 19 16.16 3.39 -9.24
C THR A 19 15.08 4.25 -8.59
N CYS A 20 15.48 5.22 -7.76
CA CYS A 20 14.55 6.10 -7.07
C CYS A 20 15.22 7.44 -6.75
N ASN A 21 14.48 8.52 -6.84
CA ASN A 21 14.89 9.87 -6.43
C ASN A 21 14.70 10.14 -4.92
N ASN A 22 14.31 9.12 -4.13
CA ASN A 22 14.28 9.10 -2.67
C ASN A 22 15.27 8.06 -2.12
N SER A 23 15.64 8.21 -0.83
CA SER A 23 16.46 7.25 -0.07
C SER A 23 15.79 6.89 1.25
N CYS A 24 14.50 6.53 1.19
CA CYS A 24 13.65 6.35 2.36
C CYS A 24 14.24 5.40 3.40
N THR A 25 14.16 5.79 4.68
CA THR A 25 14.60 4.97 5.81
C THR A 25 13.82 3.67 5.94
N ILE A 26 12.57 3.69 5.47
CA ILE A 26 11.58 2.60 5.54
C ILE A 26 11.55 1.70 4.29
N CYS A 27 12.44 1.94 3.30
CA CYS A 27 12.37 1.27 2.00
C CYS A 27 12.66 -0.23 2.14
N MET A 28 11.67 -1.08 1.78
CA MET A 28 11.85 -2.54 1.73
C MET A 28 12.90 -2.97 0.69
N LEU A 29 13.17 -2.14 -0.32
CA LEU A 29 14.13 -2.44 -1.38
C LEU A 29 15.54 -1.98 -1.05
N SER A 30 15.77 -1.29 0.09
CA SER A 30 17.06 -0.64 0.39
C SER A 30 18.25 -1.59 0.39
N GLY A 31 18.07 -2.83 0.83
CA GLY A 31 19.11 -3.87 0.88
C GLY A 31 19.35 -4.61 -0.45
N VAL A 32 18.42 -4.54 -1.38
CA VAL A 32 18.41 -5.42 -2.56
C VAL A 32 18.33 -4.69 -3.90
N LYS A 33 17.84 -3.44 -3.93
CA LYS A 33 17.60 -2.70 -5.19
C LYS A 33 18.80 -2.61 -6.13
N GLN A 34 20.00 -2.51 -5.58
CA GLN A 34 21.25 -2.44 -6.39
C GLN A 34 21.63 -3.77 -7.04
N LYS A 35 20.98 -4.85 -6.65
CA LYS A 35 21.27 -6.23 -7.09
C LYS A 35 20.11 -6.80 -7.92
N MET A 36 19.14 -5.96 -8.27
CA MET A 36 17.95 -6.35 -9.04
C MET A 36 17.85 -5.51 -10.30
N SER A 37 17.35 -6.13 -11.35
CA SER A 37 16.93 -5.46 -12.59
C SER A 37 15.42 -5.51 -12.71
N GLY A 38 14.83 -4.47 -13.28
CA GLY A 38 13.42 -4.49 -13.64
C GLY A 38 13.11 -5.52 -14.71
N ILE A 39 11.84 -5.77 -14.93
CA ILE A 39 11.36 -6.59 -16.03
C ILE A 39 11.74 -5.92 -17.36
N ASP A 40 12.33 -6.66 -18.29
CA ASP A 40 12.57 -6.11 -19.65
C ASP A 40 11.26 -6.00 -20.44
N LEU A 41 11.25 -5.12 -21.44
CA LEU A 41 10.05 -4.80 -22.20
C LEU A 41 9.47 -5.99 -22.96
N ASP A 42 10.31 -6.87 -23.50
CA ASP A 42 9.84 -8.03 -24.26
C ASP A 42 9.23 -9.09 -23.34
N TYR A 43 9.83 -9.30 -22.16
CA TYR A 43 9.21 -10.17 -21.16
C TYR A 43 7.93 -9.54 -20.59
N PHE A 44 7.91 -8.23 -20.36
CA PHE A 44 6.69 -7.53 -19.94
C PHE A 44 5.56 -7.70 -20.96
N ARG A 45 5.83 -7.54 -22.25
CA ARG A 45 4.83 -7.75 -23.31
C ARG A 45 4.25 -9.17 -23.28
N ARG A 46 5.08 -10.19 -23.15
CA ARG A 46 4.60 -11.58 -23.01
C ARG A 46 3.69 -11.74 -21.79
N VAL A 47 4.08 -11.18 -20.64
CA VAL A 47 3.28 -11.25 -19.40
C VAL A 47 1.90 -10.61 -19.60
N ILE A 48 1.83 -9.40 -20.16
CA ILE A 48 0.54 -8.72 -20.33
C ILE A 48 -0.34 -9.36 -21.42
N GLU A 49 0.24 -9.99 -22.44
CA GLU A 49 -0.48 -10.78 -23.43
C GLU A 49 -1.08 -12.05 -22.81
N GLU A 50 -0.33 -12.78 -21.99
CA GLU A 50 -0.84 -13.93 -21.23
C GLU A 50 -1.98 -13.52 -20.28
N ILE A 51 -1.89 -12.35 -19.67
CA ILE A 51 -2.96 -11.80 -18.82
C ILE A 51 -4.22 -11.54 -19.64
N ARG A 52 -4.10 -10.87 -20.79
CA ARG A 52 -5.21 -10.63 -21.71
C ARG A 52 -5.87 -11.95 -22.12
N ASP A 53 -5.07 -12.93 -22.53
CA ASP A 53 -5.58 -14.21 -23.05
C ASP A 53 -6.24 -15.06 -21.96
N SER A 54 -5.76 -14.97 -20.73
CA SER A 54 -6.36 -15.68 -19.58
C SER A 54 -7.60 -15.00 -19.02
N GLY A 55 -7.76 -13.68 -19.22
CA GLY A 55 -8.82 -12.87 -18.64
C GLY A 55 -8.83 -12.85 -17.10
N ARG A 56 -7.71 -13.24 -16.46
CA ARG A 56 -7.62 -13.43 -15.01
C ARG A 56 -7.55 -12.13 -14.24
N PHE A 57 -6.90 -11.11 -14.80
CA PHE A 57 -6.71 -9.82 -14.15
C PHE A 57 -7.28 -8.71 -15.03
N GLU A 58 -7.99 -7.77 -14.39
CA GLU A 58 -8.59 -6.63 -15.07
C GLU A 58 -7.76 -5.34 -14.91
N ASN A 59 -6.77 -5.35 -13.99
CA ASN A 59 -6.03 -4.17 -13.62
C ASN A 59 -4.53 -4.46 -13.53
N LEU A 60 -3.73 -3.48 -13.91
CA LEU A 60 -2.27 -3.55 -13.90
C LEU A 60 -1.68 -2.50 -12.96
N ILE A 61 -0.73 -2.90 -12.13
CA ILE A 61 0.09 -1.99 -11.32
C ILE A 61 1.51 -1.98 -11.88
N LEU A 62 1.95 -0.81 -12.31
CA LEU A 62 3.34 -0.54 -12.66
C LEU A 62 4.04 -0.02 -11.41
N SER A 63 5.00 -0.78 -10.91
CA SER A 63 5.67 -0.55 -9.63
C SER A 63 7.20 -0.69 -9.78
N GLY A 64 7.89 -0.65 -8.67
CA GLY A 64 9.33 -0.73 -8.57
C GLY A 64 9.86 0.15 -7.46
N ALA A 65 11.01 0.81 -7.66
CA ALA A 65 11.47 1.80 -6.69
C ALA A 65 10.78 3.16 -6.91
N GLU A 66 10.94 3.80 -8.10
CA GLU A 66 10.17 4.99 -8.48
C GLU A 66 9.97 5.02 -10.01
N VAL A 67 8.82 4.58 -10.44
CA VAL A 67 8.54 4.41 -11.89
C VAL A 67 8.53 5.72 -12.66
N THR A 68 8.20 6.84 -12.03
CA THR A 68 8.20 8.14 -12.71
C THR A 68 9.60 8.66 -13.04
N THR A 69 10.66 8.03 -12.50
CA THR A 69 12.06 8.34 -12.86
C THR A 69 12.66 7.36 -13.86
N PHE A 70 11.87 6.41 -14.32
CA PHE A 70 12.30 5.42 -15.29
C PHE A 70 12.10 5.96 -16.71
N ASP A 71 13.18 6.11 -17.47
CA ASP A 71 13.14 6.78 -18.77
C ASP A 71 12.30 6.02 -19.81
N ASP A 72 12.24 4.68 -19.71
CA ASP A 72 11.48 3.83 -20.62
C ASP A 72 10.01 3.64 -20.23
N LEU A 73 9.50 4.32 -19.17
CA LEU A 73 8.13 4.13 -18.65
C LEU A 73 7.07 4.18 -19.74
N ASP A 74 7.20 5.11 -20.68
CA ASP A 74 6.24 5.32 -21.78
C ASP A 74 6.05 4.06 -22.62
N HIS A 75 7.12 3.31 -22.89
CA HIS A 75 7.05 2.08 -23.68
C HIS A 75 6.22 1.00 -22.98
N TYR A 76 6.32 0.90 -21.66
CA TYR A 76 5.54 -0.07 -20.87
C TYR A 76 4.08 0.35 -20.75
N VAL A 77 3.81 1.64 -20.52
CA VAL A 77 2.44 2.16 -20.47
C VAL A 77 1.74 1.98 -21.81
N GLN A 78 2.40 2.35 -22.92
CA GLN A 78 1.86 2.18 -24.27
C GLN A 78 1.59 0.72 -24.61
N ALA A 79 2.52 -0.20 -24.26
CA ALA A 79 2.32 -1.62 -24.47
C ALA A 79 1.07 -2.12 -23.69
N ALA A 80 0.89 -1.72 -22.44
CA ALA A 80 -0.27 -2.09 -21.65
C ALA A 80 -1.57 -1.47 -22.17
N ALA A 81 -1.57 -0.17 -22.49
CA ALA A 81 -2.75 0.54 -22.95
C ALA A 81 -3.24 0.04 -24.30
N SER A 82 -2.30 -0.29 -25.22
CA SER A 82 -2.63 -0.79 -26.57
C SER A 82 -3.38 -2.12 -26.58
N LEU A 83 -3.27 -2.93 -25.51
CA LEU A 83 -4.02 -4.19 -25.40
C LEU A 83 -5.52 -3.99 -25.14
N GLY A 84 -5.91 -2.84 -24.56
CA GLY A 84 -7.30 -2.48 -24.29
C GLY A 84 -8.02 -3.41 -23.30
N CYS A 85 -7.30 -4.30 -22.60
CA CYS A 85 -7.87 -5.26 -21.64
C CYS A 85 -7.86 -4.79 -20.20
N PHE A 86 -7.03 -3.79 -19.86
CA PHE A 86 -6.95 -3.27 -18.50
C PHE A 86 -7.94 -2.13 -18.27
N LYS A 87 -8.79 -2.29 -17.25
CA LYS A 87 -9.70 -1.21 -16.79
C LYS A 87 -8.93 -0.12 -16.06
N LYS A 88 -7.86 -0.52 -15.35
CA LYS A 88 -6.97 0.38 -14.63
C LYS A 88 -5.51 0.06 -14.92
N ILE A 89 -4.77 1.10 -15.21
CA ILE A 89 -3.31 1.10 -15.24
C ILE A 89 -2.86 2.04 -14.12
N GLN A 90 -2.40 1.44 -13.03
CA GLN A 90 -1.96 2.15 -11.82
C GLN A 90 -0.46 2.32 -11.84
N ILE A 91 0.02 3.48 -11.38
CA ILE A 91 1.41 3.63 -10.96
C ILE A 91 1.52 3.79 -9.46
N GLN A 92 2.54 3.12 -8.85
CA GLN A 92 2.95 3.36 -7.48
C GLN A 92 4.15 4.32 -7.48
N THR A 93 3.97 5.47 -6.83
CA THR A 93 4.95 6.56 -6.90
C THR A 93 5.05 7.35 -5.60
N ASN A 94 6.20 7.98 -5.37
CA ASN A 94 6.36 8.99 -4.33
C ASN A 94 5.69 10.34 -4.69
N GLY A 95 5.16 10.48 -5.89
CA GLY A 95 4.36 11.62 -6.35
C GLY A 95 5.15 12.89 -6.67
N ARG A 96 6.45 12.94 -6.43
CA ARG A 96 7.25 14.17 -6.55
C ARG A 96 7.30 14.74 -7.98
N ARG A 97 7.41 13.87 -8.99
CA ARG A 97 7.43 14.31 -10.41
C ARG A 97 6.07 14.77 -10.91
N LEU A 98 4.98 14.37 -10.25
CA LEU A 98 3.62 14.81 -10.62
C LEU A 98 3.36 16.30 -10.36
N ARG A 99 4.28 17.01 -9.68
CA ARG A 99 4.27 18.48 -9.57
C ARG A 99 4.41 19.19 -10.94
N ASP A 100 5.03 18.52 -11.89
CA ASP A 100 5.07 18.95 -13.29
C ASP A 100 3.75 18.56 -13.98
N LYS A 101 2.96 19.58 -14.32
CA LYS A 101 1.62 19.38 -14.90
C LYS A 101 1.66 18.83 -16.31
N GLU A 102 2.68 19.16 -17.09
CA GLU A 102 2.84 18.65 -18.45
C GLU A 102 3.20 17.17 -18.42
N TYR A 103 4.14 16.80 -17.54
CA TYR A 103 4.50 15.40 -17.32
C TYR A 103 3.31 14.59 -16.79
N LEU A 104 2.55 15.11 -15.81
CA LEU A 104 1.36 14.45 -15.30
C LEU A 104 0.32 14.22 -16.41
N ARG A 105 0.04 15.25 -17.21
CA ARG A 105 -0.89 15.14 -18.36
C ARG A 105 -0.42 14.08 -19.34
N HIS A 106 0.86 14.09 -19.67
CA HIS A 106 1.45 13.09 -20.56
C HIS A 106 1.22 11.66 -20.06
N LEU A 107 1.44 11.38 -18.76
CA LEU A 107 1.18 10.06 -18.18
C LEU A 107 -0.30 9.63 -18.32
N ILE A 108 -1.22 10.57 -18.08
CA ILE A 108 -2.66 10.32 -18.20
C ILE A 108 -3.06 10.09 -19.66
N ASP A 109 -2.55 10.89 -20.58
CA ASP A 109 -2.80 10.76 -22.02
C ASP A 109 -2.27 9.42 -22.57
N GLN A 110 -1.23 8.85 -21.95
CA GLN A 110 -0.71 7.51 -22.26
C GLN A 110 -1.59 6.37 -21.74
N GLY A 111 -2.54 6.65 -20.84
CA GLY A 111 -3.51 5.65 -20.33
C GLY A 111 -3.41 5.34 -18.83
N ILE A 112 -2.52 6.01 -18.09
CA ILE A 112 -2.50 5.87 -16.62
C ILE A 112 -3.75 6.56 -16.05
N ASN A 113 -4.56 5.82 -15.30
CA ASN A 113 -5.82 6.31 -14.74
C ASN A 113 -5.99 6.04 -13.23
N GLU A 114 -4.95 5.45 -12.59
CA GLU A 114 -4.93 5.27 -11.15
C GLU A 114 -3.53 5.56 -10.57
N PHE A 115 -3.49 6.34 -9.48
CA PHE A 115 -2.25 6.77 -8.83
C PHE A 115 -2.25 6.34 -7.37
N PHE A 116 -1.23 5.57 -6.97
CA PHE A 116 -0.98 5.16 -5.60
C PHE A 116 0.20 5.94 -5.05
N ILE A 117 -0.06 6.94 -4.20
CA ILE A 117 0.91 7.96 -3.81
C ILE A 117 1.37 7.75 -2.36
N SER A 118 2.68 7.69 -2.16
CA SER A 118 3.29 7.52 -0.83
C SER A 118 3.44 8.86 -0.11
N ILE A 119 2.78 8.99 1.07
CA ILE A 119 2.85 10.15 1.94
C ILE A 119 3.00 9.66 3.38
N HIS A 120 4.19 9.88 3.99
CA HIS A 120 4.56 9.24 5.25
C HIS A 120 4.53 10.17 6.47
N GLY A 121 3.94 11.34 6.37
CA GLY A 121 3.85 12.35 7.43
C GLY A 121 3.68 13.74 6.84
N LEU A 122 3.72 14.77 7.66
CA LEU A 122 3.66 16.17 7.24
C LEU A 122 5.05 16.80 7.23
N GLY A 123 5.32 17.67 6.26
CA GLY A 123 6.51 18.52 6.22
C GLY A 123 7.80 17.79 6.54
N ALA A 124 8.44 18.19 7.63
CA ALA A 124 9.75 17.68 8.04
C ALA A 124 9.76 16.18 8.36
N VAL A 125 8.65 15.60 8.85
CA VAL A 125 8.56 14.17 9.15
C VAL A 125 8.59 13.35 7.87
N HIS A 126 7.83 13.74 6.85
CA HIS A 126 7.90 13.11 5.54
C HIS A 126 9.31 13.23 4.93
N ASP A 127 9.90 14.42 4.96
CA ASP A 127 11.24 14.69 4.43
C ASP A 127 12.31 13.85 5.14
N ALA A 128 12.21 13.69 6.46
CA ALA A 128 13.12 12.86 7.24
C ALA A 128 13.00 11.37 6.87
N ILE A 129 11.79 10.87 6.64
CA ILE A 129 11.57 9.48 6.22
C ILE A 129 12.09 9.24 4.81
N THR A 130 11.81 10.15 3.88
CA THR A 130 12.26 10.05 2.47
C THR A 130 13.74 10.39 2.27
N ARG A 131 14.36 11.06 3.25
CA ARG A 131 15.73 11.62 3.21
C ARG A 131 15.93 12.63 2.07
N VAL A 132 14.88 13.36 1.73
CA VAL A 132 14.94 14.43 0.73
C VAL A 132 14.20 15.64 1.25
N GLN A 133 14.93 16.72 1.50
CA GLN A 133 14.36 18.00 1.92
C GLN A 133 13.43 18.55 0.85
N GLY A 134 12.22 18.95 1.25
CA GLY A 134 11.20 19.47 0.35
C GLY A 134 10.39 18.42 -0.40
N SER A 135 10.65 17.13 -0.19
CA SER A 135 9.90 16.04 -0.84
C SER A 135 8.41 16.10 -0.52
N PHE A 136 8.04 16.42 0.72
CA PHE A 136 6.64 16.61 1.10
C PHE A 136 5.94 17.65 0.22
N ARG A 137 6.55 18.83 0.08
CA ARG A 137 5.98 19.92 -0.73
C ARG A 137 5.82 19.50 -2.20
N GLU A 138 6.80 18.78 -2.75
CA GLU A 138 6.73 18.28 -4.13
C GLU A 138 5.62 17.25 -4.30
N THR A 139 5.50 16.29 -3.37
CA THR A 139 4.45 15.26 -3.39
C THR A 139 3.05 15.89 -3.26
N MET A 140 2.86 16.84 -2.34
CA MET A 140 1.57 17.53 -2.19
C MET A 140 1.22 18.39 -3.40
N ALA A 141 2.21 19.01 -4.05
CA ALA A 141 1.97 19.71 -5.31
C ALA A 141 1.53 18.74 -6.43
N GLY A 142 2.11 17.55 -6.50
CA GLY A 142 1.67 16.48 -7.40
C GLY A 142 0.24 16.03 -7.12
N LEU A 143 -0.09 15.80 -5.84
CA LEU A 143 -1.44 15.44 -5.43
C LEU A 143 -2.47 16.51 -5.82
N LYS A 144 -2.13 17.77 -5.61
CA LYS A 144 -2.99 18.91 -5.99
C LYS A 144 -3.21 19.00 -7.51
N ASN A 145 -2.19 18.70 -8.30
CA ASN A 145 -2.34 18.70 -9.75
C ASN A 145 -3.29 17.60 -10.25
N LEU A 146 -3.37 16.45 -9.57
CA LEU A 146 -4.28 15.36 -9.92
C LEU A 146 -5.76 15.73 -9.77
N GLU A 147 -6.11 16.72 -8.97
CA GLU A 147 -7.50 17.18 -8.82
C GLU A 147 -8.14 17.66 -10.12
N ALA A 148 -7.31 18.14 -11.06
CA ALA A 148 -7.78 18.62 -12.37
C ALA A 148 -8.16 17.51 -13.36
N PHE A 149 -7.91 16.24 -13.00
CA PHE A 149 -8.11 15.11 -13.90
C PHE A 149 -9.13 14.12 -13.33
N ASP A 150 -9.80 13.38 -14.21
CA ASP A 150 -10.71 12.30 -13.81
C ASP A 150 -9.93 10.97 -13.70
N VAL A 151 -9.17 10.86 -12.62
CA VAL A 151 -8.34 9.69 -12.30
C VAL A 151 -8.59 9.25 -10.86
N ASN A 152 -8.33 7.98 -10.58
CA ASN A 152 -8.41 7.47 -9.22
C ASN A 152 -7.10 7.74 -8.47
N VAL A 153 -7.20 8.21 -7.22
CA VAL A 153 -6.05 8.53 -6.39
C VAL A 153 -6.18 7.84 -5.03
N ILE A 154 -5.13 7.15 -4.64
CA ILE A 154 -5.02 6.42 -3.38
C ILE A 154 -3.78 6.94 -2.66
N SER A 155 -3.89 7.25 -1.39
CA SER A 155 -2.72 7.58 -0.56
C SER A 155 -2.24 6.38 0.22
N ASN A 156 -0.93 6.28 0.41
CA ASN A 156 -0.30 5.26 1.24
C ASN A 156 0.65 5.86 2.27
N THR A 157 0.45 5.47 3.52
CA THR A 157 1.32 5.82 4.64
C THR A 157 1.88 4.56 5.26
N VAL A 158 3.20 4.36 5.24
CA VAL A 158 3.85 3.34 6.05
C VAL A 158 4.02 3.87 7.46
N LEU A 159 3.39 3.20 8.42
CA LEU A 159 3.40 3.59 9.82
C LEU A 159 4.66 3.06 10.52
N THR A 160 5.37 3.96 11.18
CA THR A 160 6.57 3.69 11.97
C THR A 160 6.53 4.47 13.27
N LYS A 161 7.40 4.19 14.22
CA LYS A 161 7.56 5.03 15.42
C LYS A 161 7.90 6.49 15.09
N THR A 162 8.52 6.75 13.94
CA THR A 162 8.88 8.12 13.53
C THR A 162 7.66 8.99 13.26
N ASN A 163 6.57 8.42 12.70
CA ASN A 163 5.39 9.16 12.29
C ASN A 163 4.10 8.77 13.03
N CYS A 164 4.13 7.71 13.85
CA CYS A 164 2.94 7.20 14.54
C CYS A 164 2.27 8.25 15.42
N HIS A 165 3.07 9.01 16.17
CA HIS A 165 2.57 9.99 17.14
C HIS A 165 1.83 11.18 16.51
N GLU A 166 2.01 11.42 15.21
CA GLU A 166 1.31 12.48 14.48
C GLU A 166 0.42 11.94 13.34
N ALA A 167 0.23 10.63 13.24
CA ALA A 167 -0.46 9.98 12.11
C ALA A 167 -1.89 10.50 11.88
N ALA A 168 -2.57 10.97 12.92
CA ALA A 168 -3.90 11.52 12.82
C ALA A 168 -3.96 12.80 11.95
N GLN A 169 -2.96 13.66 12.02
CA GLN A 169 -2.95 14.91 11.26
C GLN A 169 -2.80 14.71 9.74
N PRO A 170 -1.82 13.92 9.23
CA PRO A 170 -1.76 13.57 7.81
C PRO A 170 -3.06 12.97 7.30
N ILE A 171 -3.65 12.01 8.03
CA ILE A 171 -4.89 11.36 7.62
C ILE A 171 -6.04 12.36 7.54
N ARG A 172 -6.15 13.27 8.52
CA ARG A 172 -7.15 14.35 8.48
C ARG A 172 -6.99 15.26 7.25
N ILE A 173 -5.76 15.64 6.89
CA ILE A 173 -5.50 16.47 5.71
C ILE A 173 -5.83 15.68 4.45
N LEU A 174 -5.31 14.45 4.30
CA LEU A 174 -5.56 13.60 3.14
C LEU A 174 -7.04 13.27 2.96
N SER A 175 -7.81 13.21 4.04
CA SER A 175 -9.26 13.00 3.97
C SER A 175 -10.00 14.16 3.30
N GLN A 176 -9.42 15.35 3.21
CA GLN A 176 -10.01 16.51 2.51
C GLN A 176 -9.60 16.60 1.04
N GLU A 177 -8.58 15.87 0.61
CA GLU A 177 -8.09 15.88 -0.77
C GLU A 177 -8.94 14.97 -1.67
N LYS A 178 -8.77 15.09 -3.00
CA LYS A 178 -9.42 14.20 -3.99
C LYS A 178 -8.75 12.81 -3.99
N ILE A 179 -8.92 12.09 -2.91
CA ILE A 179 -8.40 10.73 -2.70
C ILE A 179 -9.60 9.80 -2.50
N SER A 180 -9.61 8.62 -3.12
CA SER A 180 -10.66 7.62 -2.97
C SER A 180 -10.45 6.73 -1.74
N GLU A 181 -9.22 6.35 -1.47
CA GLU A 181 -8.85 5.46 -0.38
C GLU A 181 -7.60 5.96 0.34
N ILE A 182 -7.56 5.77 1.65
CA ILE A 182 -6.41 6.06 2.50
C ILE A 182 -5.87 4.74 3.01
N HIS A 183 -4.66 4.37 2.58
CA HIS A 183 -4.00 3.16 3.02
C HIS A 183 -3.00 3.46 4.14
N ILE A 184 -3.03 2.66 5.19
CA ILE A 184 -2.00 2.62 6.23
C ILE A 184 -1.36 1.24 6.20
N TRP A 185 -0.07 1.20 5.94
CA TRP A 185 0.71 -0.03 5.93
C TRP A 185 1.53 -0.12 7.21
N ASN A 186 1.43 -1.24 7.88
CA ASN A 186 2.34 -1.54 8.98
C ASN A 186 3.76 -1.69 8.45
N TYR A 187 4.73 -1.10 9.14
CA TYR A 187 6.14 -1.23 8.74
C TYR A 187 6.63 -2.68 8.93
N PHE A 188 7.26 -3.20 7.91
CA PHE A 188 7.93 -4.48 7.93
C PHE A 188 9.43 -4.31 7.82
N PRO A 189 10.20 -4.68 8.84
CA PRO A 189 11.63 -4.91 8.66
C PRO A 189 11.85 -6.05 7.67
N MET A 190 12.75 -5.85 6.70
CA MET A 190 13.26 -6.93 5.83
C MET A 190 14.32 -7.77 6.55
N GLU A 191 14.21 -7.89 7.86
CA GLU A 191 15.08 -8.58 8.79
C GLU A 191 14.23 -9.22 9.89
N ARG A 192 14.78 -10.21 10.59
CA ARG A 192 14.07 -10.87 11.70
C ARG A 192 13.98 -10.03 12.97
N GLU A 193 14.72 -8.94 13.03
CA GLU A 193 14.77 -7.99 14.13
C GLU A 193 14.50 -6.58 13.66
N ASP A 194 13.95 -5.74 14.53
CA ASP A 194 13.72 -4.32 14.27
C ASP A 194 14.96 -3.50 14.64
N THR A 195 16.03 -3.65 13.88
CA THR A 195 17.31 -2.97 14.11
C THR A 195 17.24 -1.45 14.03
N LYS A 196 16.21 -0.91 13.36
CA LYS A 196 15.97 0.53 13.19
C LYS A 196 15.03 1.13 14.24
N ASP A 197 14.45 0.32 15.10
CA ASP A 197 13.44 0.71 16.09
C ASP A 197 12.21 1.41 15.46
N PHE A 198 11.74 0.92 14.31
CA PHE A 198 10.62 1.52 13.57
C PHE A 198 9.28 0.84 13.81
N VAL A 199 9.26 -0.42 14.26
CA VAL A 199 8.03 -1.18 14.48
C VAL A 199 7.22 -0.57 15.61
N VAL A 200 5.94 -0.26 15.33
CA VAL A 200 4.95 0.27 16.27
C VAL A 200 4.21 -0.89 16.93
N SER A 201 3.95 -0.82 18.24
CA SER A 201 3.14 -1.83 18.91
C SER A 201 1.68 -1.77 18.48
N MET A 202 0.99 -2.92 18.45
CA MET A 202 -0.45 -2.96 18.17
C MET A 202 -1.24 -2.24 19.26
N LYS A 203 -0.73 -2.22 20.49
CA LYS A 203 -1.30 -1.43 21.59
C LYS A 203 -1.28 0.07 21.32
N GLU A 204 -0.19 0.58 20.76
CA GLU A 204 -0.05 1.99 20.40
C GLU A 204 -0.94 2.34 19.20
N PHE A 205 -0.86 1.53 18.14
CA PHE A 205 -1.68 1.72 16.95
C PHE A 205 -3.19 1.62 17.26
N GLY A 206 -3.61 0.63 18.06
CA GLY A 206 -5.00 0.44 18.44
C GLY A 206 -5.62 1.65 19.15
N ARG A 207 -4.82 2.47 19.84
CA ARG A 207 -5.28 3.72 20.46
C ARG A 207 -5.54 4.83 19.44
N LEU A 208 -4.82 4.81 18.32
CA LEU A 208 -4.97 5.79 17.24
C LEU A 208 -6.09 5.41 16.27
N LEU A 209 -6.36 4.13 16.11
CA LEU A 209 -7.27 3.62 15.10
C LEU A 209 -8.67 4.25 15.11
N PRO A 210 -9.34 4.48 16.26
CA PRO A 210 -10.65 5.15 16.28
C PRO A 210 -10.62 6.58 15.71
N GLU A 211 -9.57 7.33 15.98
CA GLU A 211 -9.41 8.69 15.45
C GLU A 211 -9.17 8.67 13.94
N LEU A 212 -8.28 7.79 13.47
CA LEU A 212 -7.96 7.63 12.05
C LEU A 212 -9.18 7.19 11.23
N SER A 213 -9.92 6.21 11.74
CA SER A 213 -11.17 5.73 11.11
C SER A 213 -12.25 6.80 11.12
N GLY A 214 -12.34 7.59 12.19
CA GLY A 214 -13.25 8.72 12.33
C GLY A 214 -13.03 9.77 11.24
N PHE A 215 -11.79 10.17 10.96
CA PHE A 215 -11.47 11.13 9.90
C PHE A 215 -11.82 10.60 8.50
N ALA A 216 -11.43 9.38 8.19
CA ALA A 216 -11.74 8.78 6.89
C ALA A 216 -13.26 8.66 6.68
N ARG A 217 -13.99 8.15 7.67
CA ARG A 217 -15.45 8.00 7.63
C ARG A 217 -16.16 9.34 7.48
N SER A 218 -15.77 10.37 8.24
CA SER A 218 -16.41 11.70 8.16
C SER A 218 -16.26 12.33 6.76
N ALA A 219 -15.19 11.98 6.04
CA ALA A 219 -14.94 12.42 4.68
C ALA A 219 -15.49 11.47 3.60
N GLY A 220 -16.20 10.39 4.00
CA GLY A 220 -16.73 9.39 3.06
C GLY A 220 -15.68 8.56 2.34
N LYS A 221 -14.48 8.38 2.95
CA LYS A 221 -13.35 7.64 2.37
C LYS A 221 -13.13 6.30 3.05
N ALA A 222 -12.64 5.32 2.29
CA ALA A 222 -12.20 4.05 2.84
C ALA A 222 -10.85 4.22 3.55
N LEU A 223 -10.75 3.72 4.79
CA LEU A 223 -9.48 3.49 5.47
C LEU A 223 -9.09 2.02 5.32
N VAL A 224 -7.97 1.77 4.67
CA VAL A 224 -7.48 0.41 4.38
C VAL A 224 -6.20 0.16 5.17
N LEU A 225 -6.22 -0.91 5.96
CA LEU A 225 -5.08 -1.35 6.77
C LEU A 225 -4.39 -2.53 6.07
N LYS A 226 -3.10 -2.41 5.79
CA LYS A 226 -2.30 -3.48 5.23
C LYS A 226 -1.29 -3.99 6.24
N SER A 227 -1.23 -5.32 6.35
CA SER A 227 -0.24 -5.98 7.19
C SER A 227 -0.43 -5.72 8.69
N PHE A 228 -1.66 -5.48 9.10
CA PHE A 228 -2.08 -5.48 10.50
C PHE A 228 -2.87 -6.74 10.83
N PRO A 229 -2.81 -7.24 12.08
CA PRO A 229 -3.71 -8.29 12.53
C PRO A 229 -5.17 -7.82 12.47
N GLU A 230 -6.04 -8.53 11.76
CA GLU A 230 -7.43 -8.12 11.55
C GLU A 230 -8.25 -8.07 12.85
N CYS A 231 -7.89 -8.90 13.84
CA CYS A 231 -8.51 -8.87 15.15
C CYS A 231 -8.30 -7.58 15.96
N LEU A 232 -7.41 -6.68 15.48
CA LEU A 232 -7.16 -5.38 16.13
C LEU A 232 -8.31 -4.40 15.99
N SER A 233 -9.14 -4.52 14.95
CA SER A 233 -10.15 -3.53 14.58
C SER A 233 -11.57 -3.93 14.92
N VAL A 234 -11.77 -4.84 15.85
CA VAL A 234 -13.12 -5.26 16.24
C VAL A 234 -13.98 -4.05 16.62
N GLY A 235 -14.98 -3.75 15.79
CA GLY A 235 -15.89 -2.62 15.97
C GLY A 235 -15.53 -1.34 15.21
N GLU A 236 -14.37 -1.25 14.55
CA GLU A 236 -13.99 -0.10 13.75
C GLU A 236 -14.32 -0.29 12.25
N PRO A 237 -14.87 0.72 11.58
CA PRO A 237 -15.23 0.64 10.16
C PRO A 237 -14.00 0.82 9.26
N VAL A 238 -13.11 -0.14 9.27
CA VAL A 238 -11.90 -0.18 8.47
C VAL A 238 -11.87 -1.43 7.60
N PHE A 239 -11.17 -1.35 6.48
CA PHE A 239 -10.94 -2.48 5.61
C PHE A 239 -9.54 -3.05 5.84
N PHE A 240 -9.39 -4.36 5.69
CA PHE A 240 -8.09 -5.00 5.69
C PHE A 240 -7.71 -5.41 4.28
N ASP A 241 -6.49 -5.07 3.89
CA ASP A 241 -5.85 -5.61 2.70
C ASP A 241 -4.87 -6.70 3.16
N SER A 242 -5.40 -7.92 3.24
CA SER A 242 -4.63 -9.11 3.61
C SER A 242 -4.12 -9.88 2.40
N LEU A 243 -4.45 -9.44 1.17
CA LEU A 243 -4.00 -10.06 -0.05
C LEU A 243 -2.72 -9.40 -0.55
N PHE A 244 -1.77 -10.22 -1.00
CA PHE A 244 -0.71 -9.78 -1.89
C PHE A 244 -1.21 -9.97 -3.32
N PRO A 245 -1.24 -8.93 -4.15
CA PRO A 245 -1.53 -9.11 -5.56
C PRO A 245 -0.43 -9.98 -6.18
N VAL A 246 -0.77 -10.71 -7.22
CA VAL A 246 0.23 -11.44 -8.00
C VAL A 246 1.27 -10.44 -8.49
N THR A 247 2.53 -10.67 -8.12
CA THR A 247 3.60 -9.69 -8.35
C THR A 247 4.75 -10.32 -9.11
N VAL A 248 5.07 -9.74 -10.25
CA VAL A 248 6.25 -10.11 -11.05
C VAL A 248 7.45 -9.33 -10.52
N LEU A 249 8.21 -9.98 -9.68
CA LEU A 249 9.43 -9.48 -9.03
C LEU A 249 10.56 -10.50 -9.21
N PRO A 250 11.83 -10.05 -9.23
CA PRO A 250 12.96 -10.98 -9.25
C PRO A 250 12.93 -11.98 -8.08
N ASP A 251 13.29 -13.23 -8.32
CA ASP A 251 13.32 -14.32 -7.32
C ASP A 251 14.14 -13.96 -6.07
N ARG A 252 15.13 -13.12 -6.24
CA ARG A 252 15.96 -12.64 -5.12
C ARG A 252 15.16 -11.90 -4.08
N PHE A 253 14.21 -11.05 -4.50
CA PHE A 253 13.32 -10.34 -3.56
C PHE A 253 12.48 -11.33 -2.75
N TRP A 254 11.90 -12.32 -3.42
CA TRP A 254 11.05 -13.30 -2.77
C TRP A 254 11.80 -14.17 -1.76
N ARG A 255 13.06 -14.52 -2.05
CA ARG A 255 13.90 -15.24 -1.10
C ARG A 255 14.14 -14.42 0.16
N GLU A 256 14.60 -13.18 0.03
CA GLU A 256 14.86 -12.30 1.17
C GLU A 256 13.57 -11.98 1.94
N PHE A 257 12.45 -11.78 1.24
CA PHE A 257 11.16 -11.56 1.87
C PHE A 257 10.68 -12.77 2.70
N SER A 258 10.84 -13.97 2.20
CA SER A 258 10.45 -15.21 2.91
C SER A 258 11.25 -15.43 4.20
N GLU A 259 12.50 -14.96 4.24
CA GLU A 259 13.38 -15.10 5.41
C GLU A 259 12.98 -14.18 6.58
N CYS A 260 12.20 -13.14 6.33
CA CYS A 260 11.79 -12.17 7.35
C CYS A 260 10.77 -12.71 8.37
N GLY A 261 10.13 -13.83 8.06
CA GLY A 261 9.22 -14.52 8.97
C GLY A 261 7.91 -13.75 9.22
N PHE A 262 7.09 -13.65 8.18
CA PHE A 262 5.73 -13.09 8.26
C PHE A 262 4.68 -14.14 8.64
N GLY A 263 3.48 -13.64 8.93
CA GLY A 263 2.31 -14.48 9.12
C GLY A 263 2.30 -15.23 10.44
N ARG A 264 3.07 -14.79 11.42
CA ARG A 264 3.11 -15.40 12.74
C ARG A 264 1.89 -14.99 13.56
N CYS A 265 1.19 -15.96 14.11
CA CYS A 265 0.05 -15.69 14.98
C CYS A 265 -0.16 -16.88 15.93
N PHE A 266 -0.04 -16.62 17.22
CA PHE A 266 -0.24 -17.61 18.28
C PHE A 266 -1.57 -18.36 18.14
N TYR A 267 -2.66 -17.64 17.90
CA TYR A 267 -3.99 -18.25 17.81
C TYR A 267 -4.19 -19.08 16.54
N ARG A 268 -3.59 -18.66 15.42
CA ARG A 268 -3.65 -19.41 14.16
C ARG A 268 -2.80 -20.68 14.24
N GLU A 269 -1.63 -20.60 14.85
CA GLU A 269 -0.72 -21.74 15.05
C GLU A 269 -1.36 -22.82 15.94
N LYS A 270 -2.24 -22.43 16.87
CA LYS A 270 -3.05 -23.35 17.69
C LYS A 270 -4.37 -23.79 17.06
N GLY A 271 -4.71 -23.27 15.90
CA GLY A 271 -6.01 -23.56 15.26
C GLY A 271 -7.20 -22.87 15.91
N GLU A 272 -6.97 -21.89 16.78
CA GLU A 272 -8.00 -21.15 17.50
C GLU A 272 -8.58 -19.97 16.70
N CYS A 273 -7.86 -19.48 15.66
CA CYS A 273 -8.30 -18.40 14.79
C CYS A 273 -8.70 -18.94 13.42
N GLN A 274 -9.87 -18.54 12.92
CA GLN A 274 -10.40 -19.00 11.64
C GLN A 274 -9.93 -18.16 10.45
N ASN A 275 -9.46 -16.93 10.67
CA ASN A 275 -8.96 -16.11 9.59
C ASN A 275 -7.62 -16.66 9.07
N ARG A 276 -7.66 -17.23 7.87
CA ARG A 276 -6.48 -17.84 7.20
C ARG A 276 -5.68 -16.84 6.39
N GLU A 277 -6.28 -15.73 5.99
CA GLU A 277 -5.68 -14.72 5.12
C GLU A 277 -4.97 -13.59 5.88
N CYS A 278 -5.29 -13.44 7.17
CA CYS A 278 -4.66 -12.43 8.02
C CYS A 278 -3.13 -12.53 8.01
N TRP A 279 -2.45 -11.42 7.87
CA TRP A 279 -0.98 -11.37 7.86
C TRP A 279 -0.32 -11.72 9.19
N GLY A 280 -1.07 -11.61 10.31
CA GLY A 280 -0.51 -11.82 11.64
C GLY A 280 0.57 -10.80 11.98
N LEU A 281 1.63 -11.26 12.66
CA LEU A 281 2.76 -10.46 13.11
C LEU A 281 4.05 -10.91 12.41
N SER A 282 5.03 -10.02 12.29
CA SER A 282 6.37 -10.38 11.83
C SER A 282 7.22 -10.95 12.96
N SER A 283 8.30 -11.67 12.61
CA SER A 283 9.28 -12.13 13.61
C SER A 283 9.89 -10.96 14.38
N ALA A 284 10.23 -9.87 13.70
CA ALA A 284 10.74 -8.65 14.34
C ALA A 284 9.77 -8.06 15.36
N TYR A 285 8.47 -8.10 15.06
CA TYR A 285 7.43 -7.67 16.00
C TYR A 285 7.42 -8.53 17.26
N LEU A 286 7.38 -9.86 17.08
CA LEU A 286 7.32 -10.82 18.19
C LEU A 286 8.54 -10.74 19.09
N HIS A 287 9.74 -10.55 18.53
CA HIS A 287 10.95 -10.35 19.33
C HIS A 287 10.87 -9.10 20.20
N LYS A 288 10.22 -8.05 19.72
CA LYS A 288 10.16 -6.74 20.39
C LYS A 288 9.03 -6.61 21.39
N TYR A 289 7.84 -7.09 21.06
CA TYR A 289 6.60 -6.87 21.82
C TYR A 289 5.92 -8.15 22.27
N GLY A 290 6.38 -9.31 21.81
CA GLY A 290 5.68 -10.57 22.04
C GLY A 290 4.36 -10.68 21.27
N ASP A 291 3.50 -11.60 21.70
CA ASP A 291 2.23 -11.93 21.02
C ASP A 291 1.09 -10.94 21.30
N GLU A 292 1.23 -10.05 22.26
CA GLU A 292 0.17 -9.13 22.74
C GLU A 292 -1.22 -9.82 22.89
N LYS A 293 -1.24 -11.00 23.53
CA LYS A 293 -2.44 -11.86 23.66
C LYS A 293 -3.61 -11.21 24.38
N ASP A 294 -3.35 -10.24 25.25
CA ASP A 294 -4.38 -9.50 25.96
C ASP A 294 -5.14 -8.52 25.03
N LEU A 295 -4.50 -8.11 23.95
CA LEU A 295 -5.03 -7.18 22.96
C LEU A 295 -5.57 -7.89 21.73
N LEU A 296 -4.76 -8.79 21.15
CA LEU A 296 -5.10 -9.53 19.94
C LEU A 296 -5.87 -10.80 20.32
N ARG A 297 -7.08 -10.96 19.79
CA ARG A 297 -7.96 -12.10 20.08
C ARG A 297 -8.29 -12.86 18.80
N PRO A 298 -8.52 -14.19 18.90
CA PRO A 298 -8.87 -14.97 17.72
C PRO A 298 -10.22 -14.53 17.14
N ILE A 299 -10.31 -14.48 15.82
CA ILE A 299 -11.60 -14.32 15.14
C ILE A 299 -12.27 -15.69 15.12
N THR A 300 -13.46 -15.77 15.73
CA THR A 300 -14.27 -16.99 15.82
C THR A 300 -15.54 -16.86 14.96
N PRO A 301 -16.23 -17.98 14.60
CA PRO A 301 -17.41 -17.94 13.72
C PRO A 301 -18.57 -17.13 14.24
N SER A 302 -18.63 -16.88 15.54
CA SER A 302 -19.70 -16.13 16.20
C SER A 302 -19.50 -14.61 16.19
N GLN A 303 -18.37 -14.13 15.68
CA GLN A 303 -18.12 -12.69 15.51
C GLN A 303 -18.45 -12.30 14.07
N PRO A 304 -19.49 -11.48 13.84
CA PRO A 304 -19.76 -10.97 12.49
C PRO A 304 -18.54 -10.18 12.01
N SER A 305 -18.20 -10.37 10.73
CA SER A 305 -17.24 -9.48 10.06
C SER A 305 -17.68 -8.03 10.30
N PRO A 306 -16.78 -7.09 10.61
CA PRO A 306 -17.13 -5.68 10.80
C PRO A 306 -17.95 -5.06 9.65
N LEU A 307 -18.01 -5.75 8.50
CA LEU A 307 -18.64 -5.29 7.27
C LEU A 307 -19.96 -5.98 6.91
N GLU A 308 -20.39 -7.02 7.63
CA GLU A 308 -21.66 -7.72 7.33
C GLU A 308 -22.89 -7.10 8.01
N GLY A 309 -22.73 -6.05 8.85
CA GLY A 309 -23.78 -5.44 9.63
C GLY A 309 -24.75 -4.50 8.89
N GLU A 310 -24.48 -4.09 7.66
CA GLU A 310 -25.31 -3.07 6.97
C GLU A 310 -25.96 -3.53 5.64
N GLY A 311 -26.07 -4.82 5.40
CA GLY A 311 -26.59 -5.39 4.13
C GLY A 311 -27.98 -6.01 4.17
N LYS A 312 -28.77 -5.92 5.25
CA LYS A 312 -30.15 -6.43 5.28
C LYS A 312 -31.09 -5.46 6.02
N GLY A 313 -31.68 -4.56 5.27
CA GLY A 313 -32.76 -3.71 5.76
C GLY A 313 -33.42 -2.93 4.65
N GLY A 314 -34.53 -3.43 4.14
CA GLY A 314 -35.50 -2.62 3.42
C GLY A 314 -35.91 -3.18 2.07
N GLY A 315 -37.06 -3.82 2.06
CA GLY A 315 -37.85 -4.35 0.98
C GLY A 315 -38.32 -3.34 -0.07
#